data_9310e06b45c50d14ca090c77468905a8
#
_entry.id   9310e06b45c50d14ca090c77468905a8
#
_cell.length_a   1.000
_cell.length_b   1.000
_cell.length_c   1.000
_cell.angle_alpha   90.00
_cell.angle_beta   90.00
_cell.angle_gamma   90.00
#
_symmetry.space_group_name_H-M   'P 1'
#
loop_
_entity.id
_entity.type
_entity.pdbx_description
1 polymer ?
#
loop_
_entity_poly.entity_id
_entity_poly.type
_entity_poly.pdbx_seq_one_letter_code
_entity_poly.pdbx_strand_id
1 'polypeptide(L)'
;TLFTKRNSIADNEKRIDVFSSNQPGGLMTTLMGENMMRKDGDMHIKEKQSIRPTISPKTVKNVWKNEFIKNTKLILKKMKDKNHGDIVKDFAMPVSAEALKTVTGLSNMDFREMDRVSQGMIDGIANIQGDKNIEANCNDCTKSIDQHISEIFPRLKRDPNKSLISVQYEAGLSETQNRANVKLAISGGQNEPRDAIAGTIWALLTHQDQLDLILNNKYSWLNAFEE
;
A
#
# COMPACT_ATOMS: atom_id res chain seq x y z
N THR A 1 22.88 12.06 -12.77
CA THR A 1 22.54 13.50 -12.70
C THR A 1 21.44 13.70 -11.68
N LEU A 2 21.59 14.69 -10.78
CA LEU A 2 20.59 15.06 -9.78
C LEU A 2 19.83 16.32 -10.26
N PHE A 3 18.51 16.23 -10.37
CA PHE A 3 17.64 17.36 -10.65
C PHE A 3 17.02 17.89 -9.36
N THR A 4 17.22 19.19 -9.07
CA THR A 4 16.75 19.84 -7.82
C THR A 4 15.73 20.95 -8.06
N LYS A 5 15.51 21.32 -9.32
CA LYS A 5 14.56 22.40 -9.68
C LYS A 5 13.24 21.77 -10.14
N ARG A 6 12.12 22.23 -9.58
CA ARG A 6 10.77 21.74 -9.90
C ARG A 6 10.49 21.68 -11.40
N ASN A 7 10.79 22.75 -12.15
CA ASN A 7 10.51 22.80 -13.59
C ASN A 7 11.31 21.74 -14.35
N SER A 8 12.61 21.57 -14.04
CA SER A 8 13.44 20.56 -14.67
C SER A 8 12.95 19.14 -14.37
N ILE A 9 12.45 18.88 -13.16
CA ILE A 9 11.86 17.59 -12.79
C ILE A 9 10.58 17.36 -13.60
N ALA A 10 9.65 18.32 -13.59
CA ALA A 10 8.37 18.21 -14.29
C ALA A 10 8.50 18.08 -15.82
N ASP A 11 9.51 18.70 -16.41
CA ASP A 11 9.79 18.58 -17.86
C ASP A 11 10.40 17.22 -18.19
N ASN A 12 11.30 16.71 -17.32
CA ASN A 12 11.95 15.43 -17.54
C ASN A 12 11.02 14.23 -17.30
N GLU A 13 10.10 14.32 -16.36
CA GLU A 13 9.10 13.27 -16.10
C GLU A 13 8.19 12.99 -17.32
N LYS A 14 8.01 13.96 -18.20
CA LYS A 14 7.20 13.81 -19.43
C LYS A 14 7.97 13.17 -20.59
N ARG A 15 9.29 13.12 -20.48
CA ARG A 15 10.19 12.66 -21.56
C ARG A 15 10.53 11.18 -21.39
N ILE A 16 9.54 10.31 -21.54
CA ILE A 16 9.70 8.85 -21.41
C ILE A 16 10.64 8.22 -22.45
N ASP A 17 10.90 8.93 -23.55
CA ASP A 17 11.88 8.60 -24.58
C ASP A 17 13.34 8.74 -24.08
N VAL A 18 13.56 9.55 -23.05
CA VAL A 18 14.88 9.84 -22.45
C VAL A 18 14.97 9.29 -21.02
N PHE A 19 13.92 9.47 -20.24
CA PHE A 19 13.85 9.10 -18.81
C PHE A 19 12.79 8.02 -18.61
N SER A 20 13.16 6.78 -18.84
CA SER A 20 12.27 5.61 -18.71
C SER A 20 12.17 5.13 -17.27
N SER A 21 10.98 4.70 -16.86
CA SER A 21 10.73 3.97 -15.61
C SER A 21 11.14 2.50 -15.70
N ASN A 22 11.37 1.99 -16.91
CA ASN A 22 11.82 0.62 -17.12
C ASN A 22 13.27 0.47 -16.65
N GLN A 23 13.49 -0.45 -15.72
CA GLN A 23 14.79 -0.77 -15.15
C GLN A 23 15.06 -2.27 -15.27
N PRO A 24 15.51 -2.75 -16.43
CA PRO A 24 15.88 -4.16 -16.59
C PRO A 24 16.95 -4.55 -15.56
N GLY A 25 16.70 -5.62 -14.80
CA GLY A 25 17.61 -6.07 -13.74
C GLY A 25 17.61 -5.20 -12.47
N GLY A 26 16.75 -4.20 -12.37
CA GLY A 26 16.56 -3.44 -11.12
C GLY A 26 16.00 -4.33 -9.99
N LEU A 27 16.38 -4.04 -8.73
CA LEU A 27 15.99 -4.85 -7.56
C LEU A 27 14.48 -5.05 -7.46
N MET A 28 13.68 -3.99 -7.65
CA MET A 28 12.23 -4.10 -7.62
C MET A 28 11.69 -5.09 -8.66
N THR A 29 12.17 -5.02 -9.90
CA THR A 29 11.76 -5.93 -10.98
C THR A 29 12.16 -7.37 -10.68
N THR A 30 13.39 -7.57 -10.20
CA THR A 30 13.94 -8.90 -9.89
C THR A 30 13.17 -9.55 -8.73
N LEU A 31 12.88 -8.82 -7.66
CA LEU A 31 12.29 -9.37 -6.44
C LEU A 31 10.76 -9.46 -6.50
N MET A 32 10.08 -8.51 -7.15
CA MET A 32 8.62 -8.38 -7.10
C MET A 32 7.94 -8.68 -8.45
N GLY A 33 8.69 -8.76 -9.53
CA GLY A 33 8.18 -8.85 -10.90
C GLY A 33 7.97 -7.48 -11.56
N GLU A 34 7.70 -7.53 -12.86
CA GLU A 34 7.54 -6.36 -13.71
C GLU A 34 6.16 -5.70 -13.50
N ASN A 35 6.07 -4.85 -12.49
CA ASN A 35 4.85 -4.13 -12.12
C ASN A 35 4.67 -2.84 -12.95
N MET A 36 3.51 -2.19 -12.80
CA MET A 36 3.14 -1.00 -13.58
C MET A 36 4.07 0.20 -13.38
N MET A 37 4.75 0.35 -12.23
CA MET A 37 5.71 1.43 -12.00
C MET A 37 7.02 1.26 -12.79
N ARG A 38 7.25 0.09 -13.39
CA ARG A 38 8.41 -0.22 -14.23
C ARG A 38 8.05 -0.28 -15.72
N LYS A 39 6.96 0.40 -16.10
CA LYS A 39 6.45 0.49 -17.47
C LYS A 39 6.21 1.93 -17.86
N ASP A 40 6.33 2.22 -19.15
CA ASP A 40 6.07 3.52 -19.73
C ASP A 40 4.95 3.44 -20.78
N GLY A 41 4.44 4.57 -21.20
CA GLY A 41 3.48 4.71 -22.31
C GLY A 41 2.23 3.87 -22.15
N ASP A 42 1.78 3.24 -23.23
CA ASP A 42 0.51 2.52 -23.30
C ASP A 42 0.45 1.32 -22.32
N MET A 43 1.57 0.63 -22.07
CA MET A 43 1.61 -0.48 -21.12
C MET A 43 1.35 0.00 -19.70
N HIS A 44 1.97 1.12 -19.29
CA HIS A 44 1.69 1.76 -18.00
C HIS A 44 0.22 2.19 -17.90
N ILE A 45 -0.27 2.88 -18.91
CA ILE A 45 -1.65 3.39 -18.97
C ILE A 45 -2.66 2.25 -18.83
N LYS A 46 -2.47 1.16 -19.57
CA LYS A 46 -3.34 -0.03 -19.51
C LYS A 46 -3.42 -0.61 -18.09
N GLU A 47 -2.29 -0.84 -17.45
CA GLU A 47 -2.25 -1.41 -16.10
C GLU A 47 -2.80 -0.43 -15.05
N LYS A 48 -2.46 0.86 -15.16
CA LYS A 48 -3.02 1.91 -14.30
C LYS A 48 -4.55 2.02 -14.43
N GLN A 49 -5.08 1.88 -15.63
CA GLN A 49 -6.53 1.87 -15.85
C GLN A 49 -7.20 0.65 -15.24
N SER A 50 -6.55 -0.52 -15.24
CA SER A 50 -7.09 -1.75 -14.67
C SER A 50 -7.35 -1.64 -13.16
N ILE A 51 -6.54 -0.88 -12.43
CA ILE A 51 -6.68 -0.71 -10.98
C ILE A 51 -7.64 0.42 -10.59
N ARG A 52 -8.02 1.28 -11.54
CA ARG A 52 -8.90 2.43 -11.28
C ARG A 52 -10.21 2.08 -10.58
N PRO A 53 -10.89 0.94 -10.88
CA PRO A 53 -12.10 0.55 -10.16
C PRO A 53 -11.89 0.33 -8.66
N THR A 54 -10.69 -0.06 -8.22
CA THR A 54 -10.34 -0.23 -6.80
C THR A 54 -10.11 1.11 -6.11
N ILE A 55 -9.32 2.01 -6.72
CA ILE A 55 -8.80 3.22 -6.07
C ILE A 55 -9.61 4.50 -6.39
N SER A 56 -10.68 4.39 -7.18
CA SER A 56 -11.47 5.58 -7.54
C SER A 56 -12.11 6.23 -6.29
N PRO A 57 -12.23 7.56 -6.24
CA PRO A 57 -12.90 8.26 -5.12
C PRO A 57 -14.31 7.72 -4.84
N LYS A 58 -15.03 7.31 -5.89
CA LYS A 58 -16.36 6.70 -5.78
C LYS A 58 -16.29 5.35 -5.04
N THR A 59 -15.34 4.48 -5.37
CA THR A 59 -15.16 3.18 -4.71
C THR A 59 -14.70 3.37 -3.27
N VAL A 60 -13.76 4.27 -3.03
CA VAL A 60 -13.30 4.59 -1.67
C VAL A 60 -14.48 5.04 -0.79
N LYS A 61 -15.29 5.98 -1.27
CA LYS A 61 -16.44 6.51 -0.53
C LYS A 61 -17.54 5.46 -0.31
N ASN A 62 -17.88 4.68 -1.33
CA ASN A 62 -19.09 3.85 -1.33
C ASN A 62 -18.84 2.40 -0.92
N VAL A 63 -17.61 1.91 -1.02
CA VAL A 63 -17.24 0.51 -0.73
C VAL A 63 -16.30 0.45 0.47
N TRP A 64 -15.10 1.06 0.38
CA TRP A 64 -14.06 0.87 1.38
C TRP A 64 -14.29 1.59 2.70
N LYS A 65 -14.86 2.80 2.66
CA LYS A 65 -15.03 3.64 3.85
C LYS A 65 -15.70 2.91 5.02
N ASN A 66 -16.79 2.19 4.75
CA ASN A 66 -17.53 1.49 5.80
C ASN A 66 -16.73 0.34 6.39
N GLU A 67 -16.01 -0.42 5.55
CA GLU A 67 -15.14 -1.51 6.00
C GLU A 67 -13.96 -0.98 6.81
N PHE A 68 -13.35 0.12 6.39
CA PHE A 68 -12.26 0.76 7.13
C PHE A 68 -12.73 1.26 8.51
N ILE A 69 -13.88 1.93 8.58
CA ILE A 69 -14.47 2.37 9.85
C ILE A 69 -14.76 1.19 10.77
N LYS A 70 -15.34 0.11 10.24
CA LYS A 70 -15.65 -1.11 11.01
C LYS A 70 -14.38 -1.74 11.58
N ASN A 71 -13.36 -1.94 10.75
CA ASN A 71 -12.09 -2.55 11.17
C ASN A 71 -11.37 -1.66 12.21
N THR A 72 -11.31 -0.35 11.97
CA THR A 72 -10.72 0.61 12.92
C THR A 72 -11.40 0.57 14.28
N LYS A 73 -12.74 0.53 14.32
CA LYS A 73 -13.51 0.43 15.58
C LYS A 73 -13.22 -0.86 16.32
N LEU A 74 -13.09 -1.99 15.62
CA LEU A 74 -12.75 -3.30 16.23
C LEU A 74 -11.33 -3.28 16.81
N ILE A 75 -10.37 -2.70 16.11
CA ILE A 75 -8.98 -2.57 16.57
C ILE A 75 -8.93 -1.66 17.81
N LEU A 76 -9.58 -0.49 17.76
CA LEU A 76 -9.63 0.44 18.88
C LEU A 76 -10.29 -0.19 20.12
N LYS A 77 -11.34 -0.98 19.94
CA LYS A 77 -11.97 -1.73 21.05
C LYS A 77 -10.98 -2.69 21.71
N LYS A 78 -10.26 -3.50 20.91
CA LYS A 78 -9.24 -4.43 21.42
C LYS A 78 -8.12 -3.72 22.18
N MET A 79 -7.73 -2.53 21.72
CA MET A 79 -6.71 -1.72 22.39
C MET A 79 -7.22 -1.18 23.74
N LYS A 80 -8.47 -0.69 23.79
CA LYS A 80 -9.08 -0.21 25.04
C LYS A 80 -9.16 -1.28 26.12
N ASP A 81 -9.45 -2.53 25.75
CA ASP A 81 -9.57 -3.64 26.69
C ASP A 81 -8.25 -3.98 27.40
N LYS A 82 -7.12 -3.50 26.88
CA LYS A 82 -5.78 -3.73 27.45
C LYS A 82 -5.33 -2.67 28.49
N ASN A 83 -6.03 -1.56 28.64
CA ASN A 83 -5.68 -0.38 29.49
C ASN A 83 -4.32 0.28 29.17
N HIS A 84 -3.55 -0.23 28.25
CA HIS A 84 -2.30 0.32 27.73
C HIS A 84 -2.07 -0.20 26.32
N GLY A 85 -1.27 0.47 25.52
CA GLY A 85 -0.97 0.03 24.17
C GLY A 85 0.12 0.88 23.51
N ASP A 86 0.78 0.28 22.54
CA ASP A 86 1.67 0.94 21.63
C ASP A 86 0.85 1.44 20.43
N ILE A 87 0.84 2.75 20.19
CA ILE A 87 0.01 3.36 19.15
C ILE A 87 0.40 2.86 17.75
N VAL A 88 1.65 2.50 17.53
CA VAL A 88 2.11 1.95 16.26
C VAL A 88 1.69 0.49 16.12
N LYS A 89 2.06 -0.36 17.09
CA LYS A 89 1.87 -1.82 17.01
C LYS A 89 0.43 -2.28 17.23
N ASP A 90 -0.28 -1.61 18.17
CA ASP A 90 -1.62 -2.03 18.57
C ASP A 90 -2.73 -1.28 17.81
N PHE A 91 -2.42 -0.17 17.12
CA PHE A 91 -3.40 0.63 16.41
C PHE A 91 -3.02 0.91 14.96
N ALA A 92 -2.00 1.73 14.70
CA ALA A 92 -1.70 2.22 13.35
C ALA A 92 -1.35 1.08 12.37
N MET A 93 -0.49 0.16 12.77
CA MET A 93 -0.10 -0.99 11.95
C MET A 93 -1.29 -1.90 11.61
N PRO A 94 -2.10 -2.39 12.58
CA PRO A 94 -3.24 -3.22 12.24
C PRO A 94 -4.32 -2.47 11.44
N VAL A 95 -4.53 -1.16 11.65
CA VAL A 95 -5.48 -0.36 10.84
C VAL A 95 -5.03 -0.31 9.38
N SER A 96 -3.76 0.03 9.14
CA SER A 96 -3.17 0.05 7.80
C SER A 96 -3.26 -1.33 7.12
N ALA A 97 -2.84 -2.37 7.82
CA ALA A 97 -2.83 -3.74 7.27
C ALA A 97 -4.24 -4.26 6.94
N GLU A 98 -5.23 -4.07 7.78
CA GLU A 98 -6.61 -4.50 7.50
C GLU A 98 -7.22 -3.72 6.34
N ALA A 99 -6.90 -2.43 6.20
CA ALA A 99 -7.30 -1.65 5.03
C ALA A 99 -6.65 -2.20 3.74
N LEU A 100 -5.35 -2.47 3.79
CA LEU A 100 -4.59 -2.97 2.65
C LEU A 100 -5.04 -4.38 2.22
N LYS A 101 -5.32 -5.29 3.18
CA LYS A 101 -5.94 -6.61 2.93
C LYS A 101 -7.25 -6.46 2.15
N THR A 102 -8.10 -5.53 2.58
CA THR A 102 -9.39 -5.26 1.93
C THR A 102 -9.20 -4.76 0.50
N VAL A 103 -8.32 -3.79 0.30
CA VAL A 103 -8.05 -3.17 -1.02
C VAL A 103 -7.37 -4.14 -1.98
N THR A 104 -6.41 -4.93 -1.52
CA THR A 104 -5.72 -5.92 -2.36
C THR A 104 -6.57 -7.16 -2.64
N GLY A 105 -7.46 -7.54 -1.72
CA GLY A 105 -8.25 -8.76 -1.77
C GLY A 105 -7.66 -9.92 -0.96
N LEU A 106 -6.56 -9.71 -0.25
CA LEU A 106 -5.86 -10.73 0.56
C LEU A 106 -6.48 -10.93 1.94
N SER A 107 -7.78 -11.17 1.99
CA SER A 107 -8.52 -11.36 3.25
C SER A 107 -8.08 -12.60 4.06
N ASN A 108 -7.36 -13.54 3.44
CA ASN A 108 -6.77 -14.73 4.06
C ASN A 108 -5.41 -14.49 4.72
N MET A 109 -4.81 -13.30 4.56
CA MET A 109 -3.53 -12.95 5.19
C MET A 109 -3.76 -12.36 6.58
N ASP A 110 -2.95 -12.74 7.57
CA ASP A 110 -2.94 -12.06 8.88
C ASP A 110 -2.35 -10.65 8.78
N PHE A 111 -2.79 -9.71 9.61
CA PHE A 111 -2.31 -8.33 9.54
C PHE A 111 -0.81 -8.19 9.90
N ARG A 112 -0.28 -9.06 10.77
CA ARG A 112 1.16 -9.07 11.08
C ARG A 112 1.98 -9.61 9.91
N GLU A 113 1.41 -10.59 9.21
CA GLU A 113 2.04 -11.10 7.98
C GLU A 113 2.04 -10.04 6.88
N MET A 114 0.96 -9.25 6.73
CA MET A 114 0.92 -8.12 5.81
C MET A 114 2.03 -7.10 6.12
N ASP A 115 2.25 -6.76 7.38
CA ASP A 115 3.32 -5.85 7.82
C ASP A 115 4.70 -6.45 7.55
N ARG A 116 4.90 -7.73 7.89
CA ARG A 116 6.15 -8.46 7.67
C ARG A 116 6.55 -8.49 6.19
N VAL A 117 5.63 -8.88 5.32
CA VAL A 117 5.93 -9.00 3.89
C VAL A 117 6.15 -7.63 3.24
N SER A 118 5.45 -6.59 3.68
CA SER A 118 5.69 -5.22 3.22
C SER A 118 7.10 -4.76 3.58
N GLN A 119 7.49 -4.89 4.86
CA GLN A 119 8.82 -4.49 5.32
C GLN A 119 9.92 -5.28 4.61
N GLY A 120 9.77 -6.61 4.50
CA GLY A 120 10.78 -7.44 3.83
C GLY A 120 10.96 -7.12 2.35
N MET A 121 9.91 -6.69 1.65
CA MET A 121 10.03 -6.20 0.26
C MET A 121 10.75 -4.85 0.19
N ILE A 122 10.47 -3.93 1.11
CA ILE A 122 11.14 -2.62 1.16
C ILE A 122 12.64 -2.80 1.44
N ASP A 123 12.98 -3.62 2.42
CA ASP A 123 14.38 -3.95 2.73
C ASP A 123 15.09 -4.55 1.52
N GLY A 124 14.42 -5.46 0.79
CA GLY A 124 14.94 -6.06 -0.43
C GLY A 124 15.19 -5.06 -1.55
N ILE A 125 14.28 -4.11 -1.78
CA ILE A 125 14.44 -3.05 -2.78
C ILE A 125 15.60 -2.12 -2.41
N ALA A 126 15.80 -1.86 -1.11
CA ALA A 126 16.87 -1.01 -0.61
C ALA A 126 18.22 -1.73 -0.49
N ASN A 127 18.30 -3.03 -0.74
CA ASN A 127 19.49 -3.86 -0.57
C ASN A 127 20.52 -3.67 -1.70
N ILE A 128 21.00 -2.44 -1.86
CA ILE A 128 22.01 -2.10 -2.91
C ILE A 128 23.33 -2.80 -2.66
N GLN A 129 23.65 -3.12 -1.41
CA GLN A 129 24.92 -3.79 -1.03
C GLN A 129 24.89 -5.30 -1.26
N GLY A 130 23.73 -5.89 -1.57
CA GLY A 130 23.58 -7.30 -1.89
C GLY A 130 23.72 -8.23 -0.68
N ASP A 131 23.25 -7.81 0.51
CA ASP A 131 23.19 -8.69 1.69
C ASP A 131 22.27 -9.88 1.39
N LYS A 132 22.82 -11.09 1.48
CA LYS A 132 22.13 -12.33 1.15
C LYS A 132 21.01 -12.69 2.13
N ASN A 133 21.08 -12.24 3.38
CA ASN A 133 20.01 -12.48 4.35
C ASN A 133 18.79 -11.62 4.03
N ILE A 134 19.02 -10.34 3.66
CA ILE A 134 17.94 -9.43 3.21
C ILE A 134 17.30 -9.98 1.93
N GLU A 135 18.09 -10.42 0.98
CA GLU A 135 17.60 -11.03 -0.26
C GLU A 135 16.75 -12.29 0.02
N ALA A 136 17.23 -13.18 0.89
CA ALA A 136 16.52 -14.40 1.28
C ALA A 136 15.19 -14.08 1.98
N ASN A 137 15.18 -13.11 2.90
CA ASN A 137 13.97 -12.64 3.58
C ASN A 137 12.96 -12.04 2.59
N CYS A 138 13.41 -11.22 1.65
CA CYS A 138 12.53 -10.64 0.62
C CYS A 138 11.92 -11.73 -0.28
N ASN A 139 12.71 -12.74 -0.66
CA ASN A 139 12.23 -13.88 -1.43
C ASN A 139 11.19 -14.71 -0.66
N ASP A 140 11.36 -14.90 0.65
CA ASP A 140 10.35 -15.54 1.50
C ASP A 140 9.06 -14.70 1.55
N CYS A 141 9.17 -13.39 1.75
CA CYS A 141 8.04 -12.47 1.75
C CYS A 141 7.25 -12.50 0.44
N THR A 142 7.93 -12.45 -0.71
CA THR A 142 7.27 -12.50 -2.02
C THR A 142 6.60 -13.84 -2.28
N LYS A 143 7.20 -14.96 -1.84
CA LYS A 143 6.58 -16.29 -1.90
C LYS A 143 5.32 -16.38 -1.04
N SER A 144 5.36 -15.83 0.17
CA SER A 144 4.19 -15.78 1.06
C SER A 144 3.02 -15.04 0.39
N ILE A 145 3.28 -13.88 -0.22
CA ILE A 145 2.25 -13.15 -0.97
C ILE A 145 1.68 -13.99 -2.11
N ASP A 146 2.54 -14.61 -2.91
CA ASP A 146 2.12 -15.46 -4.04
C ASP A 146 1.29 -16.65 -3.59
N GLN A 147 1.59 -17.25 -2.44
CA GLN A 147 0.80 -18.31 -1.84
C GLN A 147 -0.60 -17.80 -1.45
N HIS A 148 -0.69 -16.69 -0.70
CA HIS A 148 -1.96 -16.11 -0.30
C HIS A 148 -2.83 -15.71 -1.50
N ILE A 149 -2.21 -15.17 -2.58
CA ILE A 149 -2.92 -14.92 -3.85
C ILE A 149 -3.47 -16.23 -4.42
N SER A 150 -2.67 -17.29 -4.49
CA SER A 150 -3.08 -18.58 -5.05
C SER A 150 -4.26 -19.19 -4.28
N GLU A 151 -4.26 -19.08 -2.97
CA GLU A 151 -5.32 -19.60 -2.08
C GLU A 151 -6.64 -18.83 -2.22
N ILE A 152 -6.58 -17.48 -2.34
CA ILE A 152 -7.77 -16.64 -2.38
C ILE A 152 -8.36 -16.51 -3.79
N PHE A 153 -7.54 -16.64 -4.83
CA PHE A 153 -7.90 -16.37 -6.22
C PHE A 153 -9.10 -17.16 -6.72
N PRO A 154 -9.25 -18.50 -6.44
CA PRO A 154 -10.42 -19.25 -6.86
C PRO A 154 -11.74 -18.70 -6.33
N ARG A 155 -11.74 -18.15 -5.12
CA ARG A 155 -12.91 -17.47 -4.54
C ARG A 155 -13.20 -16.16 -5.27
N LEU A 156 -12.19 -15.31 -5.44
CA LEU A 156 -12.33 -14.01 -6.09
C LEU A 156 -12.72 -14.14 -7.58
N LYS A 157 -12.35 -15.24 -8.23
CA LYS A 157 -12.77 -15.55 -9.59
C LYS A 157 -14.25 -15.91 -9.66
N ARG A 158 -14.79 -16.62 -8.67
CA ARG A 158 -16.23 -17.00 -8.62
C ARG A 158 -17.12 -15.86 -8.16
N ASP A 159 -16.64 -15.06 -7.22
CA ASP A 159 -17.35 -13.94 -6.61
C ASP A 159 -16.45 -12.70 -6.64
N PRO A 160 -16.35 -12.03 -7.81
CA PRO A 160 -15.48 -10.88 -7.98
C PRO A 160 -15.99 -9.67 -7.19
N ASN A 161 -15.04 -8.86 -6.74
CA ASN A 161 -15.31 -7.65 -5.98
C ASN A 161 -14.46 -6.46 -6.48
N LYS A 162 -14.39 -5.36 -5.72
CA LYS A 162 -13.61 -4.18 -6.11
C LYS A 162 -12.15 -4.22 -5.67
N SER A 163 -11.66 -5.36 -5.16
CA SER A 163 -10.25 -5.51 -4.79
C SER A 163 -9.33 -5.54 -6.00
N LEU A 164 -8.07 -5.20 -5.76
CA LEU A 164 -7.03 -5.11 -6.79
C LEU A 164 -6.90 -6.42 -7.60
N ILE A 165 -6.87 -7.56 -6.92
CA ILE A 165 -6.80 -8.88 -7.57
C ILE A 165 -7.98 -9.08 -8.53
N SER A 166 -9.21 -8.79 -8.09
CA SER A 166 -10.42 -8.99 -8.91
C SER A 166 -10.47 -8.08 -10.12
N VAL A 167 -10.26 -6.77 -9.93
CA VAL A 167 -10.41 -5.80 -11.03
C VAL A 167 -9.33 -5.96 -12.10
N GLN A 168 -8.13 -6.34 -11.71
CA GLN A 168 -7.06 -6.63 -12.68
C GLN A 168 -7.35 -7.89 -13.48
N TYR A 169 -7.89 -8.94 -12.83
CA TYR A 169 -8.32 -10.16 -13.50
C TYR A 169 -9.45 -9.87 -14.50
N GLU A 170 -10.48 -9.13 -14.07
CA GLU A 170 -11.59 -8.71 -14.96
C GLU A 170 -11.11 -7.86 -16.13
N ALA A 171 -10.06 -7.05 -15.94
CA ALA A 171 -9.42 -6.25 -17.01
C ALA A 171 -8.54 -7.08 -17.95
N GLY A 172 -8.39 -8.39 -17.73
CA GLY A 172 -7.63 -9.28 -18.58
C GLY A 172 -6.11 -9.19 -18.42
N LEU A 173 -5.61 -8.72 -17.26
CA LEU A 173 -4.20 -8.82 -16.94
C LEU A 173 -3.78 -10.27 -16.72
N SER A 174 -2.58 -10.63 -17.15
CA SER A 174 -2.01 -11.94 -16.86
C SER A 174 -1.82 -12.15 -15.35
N GLU A 175 -1.77 -13.41 -14.93
CA GLU A 175 -1.51 -13.73 -13.52
C GLU A 175 -0.19 -13.12 -13.02
N THR A 176 0.85 -13.14 -13.84
CA THR A 176 2.16 -12.55 -13.52
C THR A 176 2.05 -11.04 -13.30
N GLN A 177 1.34 -10.30 -14.17
CA GLN A 177 1.11 -8.87 -14.01
C GLN A 177 0.29 -8.55 -12.75
N ASN A 178 -0.78 -9.34 -12.50
CA ASN A 178 -1.61 -9.19 -11.32
C ASN A 178 -0.78 -9.36 -10.05
N ARG A 179 0.02 -10.43 -9.94
CA ARG A 179 0.91 -10.70 -8.80
C ARG A 179 1.93 -9.58 -8.58
N ALA A 180 2.57 -9.10 -9.64
CA ALA A 180 3.54 -8.02 -9.57
C ALA A 180 2.91 -6.71 -9.05
N ASN A 181 1.72 -6.35 -9.53
CA ASN A 181 1.01 -5.16 -9.09
C ASN A 181 0.44 -5.28 -7.67
N VAL A 182 0.07 -6.48 -7.21
CA VAL A 182 -0.32 -6.72 -5.81
C VAL A 182 0.87 -6.54 -4.88
N LYS A 183 2.04 -7.08 -5.22
CA LYS A 183 3.29 -6.88 -4.47
C LYS A 183 3.67 -5.39 -4.41
N LEU A 184 3.53 -4.67 -5.52
CA LEU A 184 3.73 -3.22 -5.55
C LEU A 184 2.79 -2.50 -4.58
N ALA A 185 1.48 -2.82 -4.60
CA ALA A 185 0.51 -2.21 -3.72
C ALA A 185 0.81 -2.49 -2.23
N ILE A 186 1.35 -3.66 -1.90
CA ILE A 186 1.72 -4.02 -0.53
C ILE A 186 2.96 -3.24 -0.10
N SER A 187 4.01 -3.19 -0.93
CA SER A 187 5.27 -2.52 -0.59
C SER A 187 5.12 -1.02 -0.35
N GLY A 188 4.15 -0.35 -1.02
CA GLY A 188 3.90 1.08 -0.86
C GLY A 188 2.61 1.41 -0.13
N GLY A 189 1.85 0.44 0.36
CA GLY A 189 0.52 0.67 0.95
C GLY A 189 0.39 0.34 2.43
N GLN A 190 1.44 -0.21 3.06
CA GLN A 190 1.41 -0.58 4.47
C GLN A 190 2.06 0.47 5.37
N ASN A 191 3.27 0.89 5.02
CA ASN A 191 4.09 1.73 5.90
C ASN A 191 3.61 3.17 5.93
N GLU A 192 3.31 3.77 4.78
CA GLU A 192 2.93 5.16 4.67
C GLU A 192 1.64 5.48 5.46
N PRO A 193 0.53 4.73 5.34
CA PRO A 193 -0.64 4.97 6.16
C PRO A 193 -0.40 4.68 7.65
N ARG A 194 0.38 3.64 8.00
CA ARG A 194 0.76 3.35 9.39
C ARG A 194 1.47 4.55 10.02
N ASP A 195 2.48 5.08 9.32
CA ASP A 195 3.32 6.16 9.82
C ASP A 195 2.55 7.49 9.84
N ALA A 196 1.69 7.74 8.85
CA ALA A 196 0.80 8.90 8.85
C ALA A 196 -0.20 8.88 10.02
N ILE A 197 -0.82 7.72 10.33
CA ILE A 197 -1.71 7.57 11.48
C ILE A 197 -0.96 7.82 12.78
N ALA A 198 0.18 7.16 12.97
CA ALA A 198 0.99 7.29 14.19
C ALA A 198 1.53 8.71 14.36
N GLY A 199 2.06 9.31 13.29
CA GLY A 199 2.60 10.66 13.27
C GLY A 199 1.54 11.72 13.57
N THR A 200 0.35 11.61 12.98
CA THR A 200 -0.76 12.53 13.26
C THR A 200 -1.19 12.46 14.73
N ILE A 201 -1.31 11.24 15.28
CA ILE A 201 -1.67 11.07 16.70
C ILE A 201 -0.58 11.65 17.60
N TRP A 202 0.69 11.35 17.32
CA TRP A 202 1.81 11.88 18.07
C TRP A 202 1.87 13.41 18.02
N ALA A 203 1.73 14.00 16.84
CA ALA A 203 1.75 15.45 16.65
C ALA A 203 0.64 16.14 17.44
N LEU A 204 -0.60 15.64 17.36
CA LEU A 204 -1.72 16.23 18.08
C LEU A 204 -1.63 16.07 19.60
N LEU A 205 -1.11 14.95 20.09
CA LEU A 205 -0.91 14.75 21.54
C LEU A 205 0.24 15.56 22.11
N THR A 206 1.21 15.94 21.30
CA THR A 206 2.36 16.78 21.74
C THR A 206 2.11 18.27 21.51
N HIS A 207 1.11 18.65 20.72
CA HIS A 207 0.74 20.03 20.42
C HIS A 207 -0.73 20.26 20.82
N GLN A 208 -0.96 20.44 22.13
CA GLN A 208 -2.30 20.52 22.69
C GLN A 208 -3.13 21.69 22.11
N ASP A 209 -2.50 22.82 21.80
CA ASP A 209 -3.11 23.96 21.14
C ASP A 209 -3.70 23.60 19.76
N GLN A 210 -3.01 22.77 18.99
CA GLN A 210 -3.50 22.26 17.69
C GLN A 210 -4.67 21.29 17.87
N LEU A 211 -4.55 20.38 18.83
CA LEU A 211 -5.62 19.44 19.16
C LEU A 211 -6.91 20.20 19.58
N ASP A 212 -6.78 21.23 20.40
CA ASP A 212 -7.91 22.05 20.86
C ASP A 212 -8.63 22.76 19.70
N LEU A 213 -7.91 23.19 18.66
CA LEU A 213 -8.52 23.76 17.45
C LEU A 213 -9.43 22.76 16.74
N ILE A 214 -9.05 21.49 16.70
CA ILE A 214 -9.83 20.43 16.06
C ILE A 214 -11.01 20.04 16.96
N LEU A 215 -10.78 19.83 18.26
CA LEU A 215 -11.83 19.46 19.22
C LEU A 215 -12.92 20.54 19.32
N ASN A 216 -12.55 21.81 19.16
CA ASN A 216 -13.49 22.94 19.12
C ASN A 216 -14.09 23.18 17.71
N ASN A 217 -13.91 22.26 16.76
CA ASN A 217 -14.43 22.32 15.39
C ASN A 217 -13.98 23.56 14.58
N LYS A 218 -12.85 24.18 14.91
CA LYS A 218 -12.26 25.25 14.10
C LYS A 218 -11.63 24.72 12.81
N TYR A 219 -11.09 23.52 12.86
CA TYR A 219 -10.56 22.78 11.71
C TYR A 219 -11.07 21.34 11.72
N SER A 220 -11.13 20.71 10.55
CA SER A 220 -11.57 19.32 10.43
C SER A 220 -10.45 18.35 10.73
N TRP A 221 -10.80 17.12 11.13
CA TRP A 221 -9.83 16.01 11.24
C TRP A 221 -9.10 15.71 9.91
N LEU A 222 -9.77 15.98 8.77
CA LEU A 222 -9.15 15.81 7.45
C LEU A 222 -8.00 16.81 7.25
N ASN A 223 -8.20 18.08 7.63
CA ASN A 223 -7.13 19.08 7.57
C ASN A 223 -5.90 18.66 8.39
N ALA A 224 -6.12 18.17 9.63
CA ALA A 224 -5.03 17.69 10.48
C ALA A 224 -4.26 16.48 9.91
N PHE A 225 -4.92 15.67 9.10
CA PHE A 225 -4.30 14.51 8.46
C PHE A 225 -3.55 14.89 7.16
N GLU A 226 -3.98 15.94 6.47
CA GLU A 226 -3.37 16.42 5.23
C GLU A 226 -2.12 17.29 5.46
N GLU A 227 -1.94 17.90 6.66
CA GLU A 227 -0.73 18.63 7.08
C GLU A 227 0.40 17.68 7.54
#